data_4de64a62b65144c06c0db8b93216953c
#
_entry.id   4de64a62b65144c06c0db8b93216953c
#
_cell.length_a   1.000
_cell.length_b   1.000
_cell.length_c   1.000
_cell.angle_alpha   90.00
_cell.angle_beta   90.00
_cell.angle_gamma   90.00
#
_symmetry.space_group_name_H-M   'P 1'
#
loop_
_entity.id
_entity.type
_entity.pdbx_description
1 polymer ?
#
loop_
_entity_poly.entity_id
_entity_poly.type
_entity_poly.pdbx_seq_one_letter_code
_entity_poly.pdbx_strand_id
1 'polypeptide(L)'
;MKIVAAAIKFRLKDSEYFCILTNHRHADIFEQMYQLHIPYDKTSVVQGFMTNTDQFVDRYEAKYIAVEADQLIVPEEQTHDALYSEDLW
;
A
#
# COMPACT_ATOMS: atom_id res chain seq x y z
N MET A 1 -8.14 1.65 14.57
CA MET A 1 -7.33 1.19 13.44
C MET A 1 -6.78 2.37 12.68
N LYS A 2 -5.55 2.29 12.22
CA LYS A 2 -4.92 3.35 11.43
C LYS A 2 -3.95 2.77 10.42
N ILE A 3 -3.61 3.57 9.41
CA ILE A 3 -2.64 3.21 8.37
C ILE A 3 -1.23 3.53 8.90
N VAL A 4 -0.29 2.60 8.75
CA VAL A 4 1.07 2.78 9.25
C VAL A 4 2.14 2.73 8.16
N ALA A 5 1.85 2.17 6.98
CA ALA A 5 2.82 2.08 5.89
C ALA A 5 2.11 1.87 4.55
N ALA A 6 2.74 2.29 3.47
CA ALA A 6 2.35 1.84 2.14
C ALA A 6 2.72 0.36 2.00
N ALA A 7 1.97 -0.37 1.20
CA ALA A 7 2.19 -1.81 1.01
C ALA A 7 1.89 -2.21 -0.43
N ILE A 8 2.60 -3.21 -0.92
CA ILE A 8 2.33 -3.84 -2.20
C ILE A 8 2.25 -5.34 -1.99
N LYS A 9 1.15 -5.93 -2.44
CA LYS A 9 0.93 -7.37 -2.43
C LYS A 9 1.11 -7.88 -3.86
N PHE A 10 1.87 -8.94 -4.00
CA PHE A 10 2.15 -9.52 -5.30
C PHE A 10 2.40 -11.02 -5.17
N ARG A 11 2.21 -11.75 -6.27
CA ARG A 11 2.51 -13.17 -6.34
C ARG A 11 3.91 -13.36 -6.94
N LEU A 12 4.70 -14.25 -6.35
CA LEU A 12 5.99 -14.62 -6.92
C LEU A 12 5.77 -15.33 -8.25
N LYS A 13 6.66 -15.06 -9.21
CA LYS A 13 6.60 -15.66 -10.53
C LYS A 13 6.72 -17.18 -10.45
N ASP A 14 5.89 -17.89 -11.21
CA ASP A 14 5.87 -19.35 -11.24
C ASP A 14 5.61 -19.99 -9.87
N SER A 15 4.84 -19.31 -9.02
CA SER A 15 4.54 -19.74 -7.66
C SER A 15 3.10 -19.41 -7.31
N GLU A 16 2.58 -20.07 -6.28
CA GLU A 16 1.29 -19.76 -5.69
C GLU A 16 1.41 -18.81 -4.49
N TYR A 17 2.65 -18.50 -4.09
CA TYR A 17 2.88 -17.69 -2.91
C TYR A 17 2.76 -16.20 -3.19
N PHE A 18 2.07 -15.49 -2.27
CA PHE A 18 1.98 -14.05 -2.28
C PHE A 18 2.94 -13.47 -1.24
N CYS A 19 3.47 -12.31 -1.58
CA CYS A 19 4.33 -11.54 -0.68
C CYS A 19 3.73 -10.16 -0.49
N ILE A 20 3.98 -9.57 0.68
CA ILE A 20 3.62 -8.19 0.96
C ILE A 20 4.89 -7.48 1.41
N LEU A 21 5.24 -6.41 0.71
CA LEU A 21 6.34 -5.52 1.12
C LEU A 21 5.76 -4.19 1.55
N THR A 22 6.36 -3.59 2.54
CA THR A 22 5.93 -2.30 3.08
C THR A 22 7.08 -1.31 3.05
N ASN A 23 6.73 -0.04 2.88
CA ASN A 23 7.68 1.06 2.98
C ASN A 23 6.90 2.35 3.17
N HIS A 24 7.61 3.47 3.19
CA HIS A 24 7.01 4.78 3.34
C HIS A 24 6.09 5.12 2.16
N ARG A 25 6.56 4.84 0.94
CA ARG A 25 5.81 5.13 -0.30
C ARG A 25 5.83 3.94 -1.24
N HIS A 26 4.81 3.85 -2.10
CA HIS A 26 4.72 2.77 -3.08
C HIS A 26 5.91 2.77 -4.04
N ALA A 27 6.37 3.96 -4.46
CA ALA A 27 7.56 4.07 -5.33
C ALA A 27 8.80 3.45 -4.68
N ASP A 28 8.95 3.62 -3.36
CA ASP A 28 10.07 3.04 -2.63
C ASP A 28 10.00 1.51 -2.63
N ILE A 29 8.78 0.96 -2.55
CA ILE A 29 8.61 -0.49 -2.59
C ILE A 29 8.99 -1.04 -3.97
N PHE A 30 8.54 -0.40 -5.05
CA PHE A 30 8.91 -0.83 -6.40
C PHE A 30 10.42 -0.75 -6.63
N GLU A 31 11.05 0.30 -6.13
CA GLU A 31 12.51 0.44 -6.20
C GLU A 31 13.19 -0.69 -5.43
N GLN A 32 12.69 -1.03 -4.26
CA GLN A 32 13.20 -2.12 -3.44
C GLN A 32 13.08 -3.46 -4.17
N MET A 33 11.91 -3.72 -4.78
CA MET A 33 11.68 -4.93 -5.57
C MET A 33 12.67 -5.03 -6.74
N TYR A 34 12.93 -3.92 -7.41
CA TYR A 34 13.88 -3.84 -8.50
C TYR A 34 15.31 -4.12 -8.01
N GLN A 35 15.73 -3.49 -6.93
CA GLN A 35 17.08 -3.66 -6.36
C GLN A 35 17.32 -5.10 -5.91
N LEU A 36 16.31 -5.75 -5.37
CA LEU A 36 16.41 -7.12 -4.89
C LEU A 36 16.19 -8.16 -5.99
N HIS A 37 15.91 -7.73 -7.22
CA HIS A 37 15.64 -8.62 -8.36
C HIS A 37 14.54 -9.66 -8.06
N ILE A 38 13.47 -9.24 -7.40
CA ILE A 38 12.38 -10.13 -7.03
C ILE A 38 11.61 -10.55 -8.29
N PRO A 39 11.51 -11.84 -8.60
CA PRO A 39 10.72 -12.31 -9.74
C PRO A 39 9.25 -12.37 -9.35
N TYR A 40 8.42 -11.49 -9.90
CA TYR A 40 7.00 -11.43 -9.58
C TYR A 40 6.14 -11.32 -10.83
N ASP A 41 4.89 -11.77 -10.69
CA ASP A 41 3.88 -11.63 -11.73
C ASP A 41 3.32 -10.21 -11.68
N LYS A 42 3.60 -9.43 -12.72
CA LYS A 42 3.20 -8.02 -12.78
C LYS A 42 1.67 -7.85 -12.76
N THR A 43 0.93 -8.84 -13.24
CA THR A 43 -0.54 -8.77 -13.26
C THR A 43 -1.15 -9.00 -11.88
N SER A 44 -0.38 -9.53 -10.94
CA SER A 44 -0.84 -9.83 -9.59
C SER A 44 -0.70 -8.66 -8.61
N VAL A 45 -0.03 -7.59 -9.01
CA VAL A 45 0.31 -6.48 -8.12
C VAL A 45 -0.95 -5.75 -7.65
N VAL A 46 -1.08 -5.63 -6.33
CA VAL A 46 -2.12 -4.81 -5.70
C VAL A 46 -1.43 -3.79 -4.80
N GLN A 47 -1.61 -2.52 -5.10
CA GLN A 47 -1.12 -1.45 -4.26
C GLN A 47 -2.13 -1.16 -3.16
N GLY A 48 -1.66 -1.13 -1.93
CA GLY A 48 -2.50 -0.90 -0.77
C GLY A 48 -1.70 -0.33 0.39
N PHE A 49 -2.13 -0.67 1.58
CA PHE A 49 -1.54 -0.15 2.80
C PHE A 49 -1.57 -1.22 3.89
N MET A 50 -0.70 -1.04 4.88
CA MET A 50 -0.68 -1.87 6.07
C MET A 50 -1.25 -1.08 7.23
N THR A 51 -2.08 -1.76 8.04
CA THR A 51 -2.66 -1.15 9.24
C THR A 51 -1.81 -1.45 10.48
N ASN A 52 -2.09 -0.75 11.58
CA ASN A 52 -1.44 -1.00 12.87
C ASN A 52 -1.81 -2.36 13.49
N THR A 53 -2.76 -3.08 12.89
CA THR A 53 -3.11 -4.44 13.29
C THR A 53 -2.57 -5.49 12.32
N ASP A 54 -1.56 -5.11 11.51
CA ASP A 54 -0.88 -5.97 10.54
C ASP A 54 -1.80 -6.55 9.47
N GLN A 55 -2.81 -5.77 9.06
CA GLN A 55 -3.69 -6.16 7.97
C GLN A 55 -3.37 -5.38 6.71
N PHE A 56 -3.28 -6.09 5.58
CA PHE A 56 -3.21 -5.46 4.27
C PHE A 56 -4.61 -5.03 3.85
N VAL A 57 -4.73 -3.79 3.42
CA VAL A 57 -5.98 -3.23 2.91
C VAL A 57 -5.71 -2.57 1.56
N ASP A 58 -6.69 -2.61 0.64
CA ASP A 58 -6.55 -1.91 -0.62
C ASP A 58 -6.66 -0.39 -0.41
N ARG A 59 -6.46 0.38 -1.48
CA ARG A 59 -6.45 1.83 -1.40
C ARG A 59 -7.79 2.42 -1.00
N TYR A 60 -8.89 1.77 -1.36
CA TYR A 60 -10.25 2.27 -1.08
C TYR A 60 -10.58 2.05 0.39
N GLU A 61 -10.33 0.86 0.91
CA GLU A 61 -10.52 0.57 2.32
C GLU A 61 -9.57 1.40 3.18
N ALA A 62 -8.33 1.56 2.72
CA ALA A 62 -7.34 2.38 3.42
C ALA A 62 -7.79 3.83 3.54
N LYS A 63 -8.42 4.39 2.50
CA LYS A 63 -8.97 5.75 2.54
C LYS A 63 -9.99 5.89 3.66
N TYR A 64 -10.89 4.94 3.77
CA TYR A 64 -11.89 4.93 4.82
C TYR A 64 -11.26 4.92 6.21
N ILE A 65 -10.27 4.06 6.40
CA ILE A 65 -9.54 3.94 7.67
C ILE A 65 -8.82 5.25 8.00
N ALA A 66 -8.13 5.84 7.02
CA ALA A 66 -7.37 7.07 7.23
C ALA A 66 -8.27 8.24 7.61
N VAL A 67 -9.45 8.36 6.98
CA VAL A 67 -10.42 9.40 7.32
C VAL A 67 -10.92 9.22 8.74
N GLU A 68 -11.30 8.02 9.11
CA GLU A 68 -11.79 7.71 10.47
C GLU A 68 -10.73 7.96 11.53
N ALA A 69 -9.46 7.74 11.20
CA ALA A 69 -8.35 7.95 12.12
C ALA A 69 -7.76 9.36 12.08
N ASP A 70 -8.37 10.25 11.29
CA ASP A 70 -7.93 11.64 11.12
C ASP A 70 -6.46 11.74 10.69
N GLN A 71 -6.07 10.90 9.72
CA GLN A 71 -4.68 10.81 9.26
C GLN A 71 -4.37 11.66 8.02
N LEU A 72 -5.38 12.19 7.33
CA LEU A 72 -5.13 12.97 6.12
C LEU A 72 -4.42 14.27 6.45
N ILE A 73 -3.35 14.57 5.70
CA ILE A 73 -2.61 15.82 5.84
C ILE A 73 -3.10 16.91 4.89
N VAL A 74 -4.06 16.56 4.02
CA VAL A 74 -4.72 17.49 3.10
C VAL A 74 -6.22 17.40 3.33
N PRO A 75 -7.00 18.43 2.93
CA PRO A 75 -8.46 18.37 3.06
C PRO A 75 -9.02 17.17 2.29
N GLU A 76 -9.99 16.48 2.88
CA GLU A 76 -10.59 15.29 2.29
C GLU A 76 -11.11 15.55 0.87
N GLU A 77 -11.71 16.70 0.64
CA GLU A 77 -12.27 17.08 -0.67
C GLU A 77 -11.20 17.26 -1.75
N GLN A 78 -9.94 17.33 -1.38
CA GLN A 78 -8.80 17.40 -2.32
C GLN A 78 -8.21 16.03 -2.60
N THR A 79 -8.75 14.99 -1.99
CA THR A 79 -8.26 13.63 -2.18
C THR A 79 -9.14 12.87 -3.16
N HIS A 80 -8.66 11.69 -3.58
CA HIS A 80 -9.41 10.77 -4.43
C HIS A 80 -10.12 9.71 -3.57
N ASP A 81 -10.96 8.89 -4.18
CA ASP A 81 -11.59 7.77 -3.48
C ASP A 81 -10.56 6.75 -3.02
N ALA A 82 -9.51 6.55 -3.82
CA ALA A 82 -8.38 5.72 -3.45
C ALA A 82 -7.36 6.55 -2.66
N LEU A 83 -6.80 5.97 -1.62
CA LEU A 83 -5.77 6.63 -0.82
C LEU A 83 -4.42 6.58 -1.53
N TYR A 84 -3.70 7.70 -1.49
CA TYR A 84 -2.31 7.79 -1.92
C TYR A 84 -1.44 8.07 -0.70
N SER A 85 -0.20 7.57 -0.71
CA SER A 85 0.69 7.79 0.44
C SER A 85 0.97 9.28 0.67
N GLU A 86 0.93 10.09 -0.39
CA GLU A 86 1.08 11.55 -0.31
C GLU A 86 -0.04 12.21 0.49
N ASP A 87 -1.18 11.54 0.67
CA ASP A 87 -2.30 12.06 1.46
C ASP A 87 -2.03 11.92 2.96
N LEU A 88 -1.04 11.10 3.34
CA LEU A 88 -0.75 10.77 4.73
C LEU A 88 0.54 11.40 5.23
N TRP A 89 1.56 11.47 4.36
CA TRP A 89 2.87 11.97 4.76
C TRP A 89 3.73 12.41 3.57
#